data_808b9a541d1ee83a3a46dd2257098174
#
_entry.id   808b9a541d1ee83a3a46dd2257098174
#
_cell.length_a   1.000
_cell.length_b   1.000
_cell.length_c   1.000
_cell.angle_alpha   90.00
_cell.angle_beta   90.00
_cell.angle_gamma   90.00
#
_symmetry.space_group_name_H-M   'P 1'
#
loop_
_entity.id
_entity.type
_entity.pdbx_description
1 polymer ?
#
loop_
_entity_poly.entity_id
_entity_poly.type
_entity_poly.pdbx_seq_one_letter_code
_entity_poly.pdbx_strand_id
1 'polypeptide(L)'
;RRHLDEKREDLGPLLVEQFRQQMNNLSAAIQLLTPVVREKAGPQYDPYLAILHQSLYRLIRMVGNLEYLELPEGELPLREGTLDLAGLCRELGEQVSPLTALAGIRFSYEEEIGSLLTHGDGAQLRRLLLNLIANAVRAAGEGGESGLRLARRGGRAVLTVWDNGPGFLPETDERELLQRPGSLGLGLKVARRIAALHGGSIVFEQREERGSRAIVSLPLRPPEPGELLKTPRMGFDGSGGFSDTLIELAGVLPYRAFFPEDVE
;
A
#
# COMPACT_ATOMS: atom_id res chain seq x y z
N ARG A 1 20.59 24.64 -20.47
CA ARG A 1 19.87 23.38 -20.21
C ARG A 1 20.38 22.73 -18.90
N ARG A 2 21.69 22.46 -18.73
CA ARG A 2 22.24 21.88 -17.47
C ARG A 2 21.87 22.67 -16.20
N HIS A 3 21.92 23.98 -16.23
CA HIS A 3 21.58 24.84 -15.07
C HIS A 3 20.08 24.88 -14.73
N LEU A 4 19.20 24.53 -15.68
CA LEU A 4 17.76 24.38 -15.45
C LEU A 4 17.41 22.99 -14.92
N ASP A 5 18.20 21.99 -15.29
CA ASP A 5 18.04 20.61 -14.82
C ASP A 5 18.55 20.50 -13.35
N GLU A 6 19.70 21.07 -13.00
CA GLU A 6 20.20 21.15 -11.62
C GLU A 6 19.23 21.87 -10.68
N LYS A 7 18.61 23.00 -11.11
CA LYS A 7 17.59 23.69 -10.32
C LYS A 7 16.27 22.93 -10.19
N ARG A 8 15.98 21.98 -11.09
CA ARG A 8 14.82 21.08 -10.98
C ARG A 8 15.06 19.93 -10.02
N GLU A 9 16.28 19.41 -9.95
CA GLU A 9 16.68 18.38 -9.00
C GLU A 9 16.61 18.84 -7.55
N ASP A 10 16.91 20.12 -7.27
CA ASP A 10 16.85 20.69 -5.91
C ASP A 10 15.44 21.05 -5.42
N LEU A 11 14.47 21.24 -6.33
CA LEU A 11 13.12 21.66 -5.94
C LEU A 11 12.22 20.50 -5.47
N GLY A 12 12.43 19.29 -5.96
CA GLY A 12 11.62 18.12 -5.61
C GLY A 12 11.63 17.82 -4.11
N PRO A 13 12.79 17.60 -3.49
CA PRO A 13 12.90 17.33 -2.06
C PRO A 13 12.34 18.45 -1.18
N LEU A 14 12.57 19.72 -1.55
CA LEU A 14 12.06 20.88 -0.81
C LEU A 14 10.53 20.97 -0.84
N LEU A 15 9.91 20.70 -2.00
CA LEU A 15 8.46 20.67 -2.14
C LEU A 15 7.85 19.52 -1.33
N VAL A 16 8.44 18.34 -1.38
CA VAL A 16 8.00 17.18 -0.62
C VAL A 16 8.06 17.47 0.88
N GLU A 17 9.15 18.08 1.36
CA GLU A 17 9.28 18.47 2.77
C GLU A 17 8.22 19.50 3.18
N GLN A 18 7.92 20.49 2.34
CA GLN A 18 6.86 21.46 2.60
C GLN A 18 5.47 20.80 2.63
N PHE A 19 5.18 19.88 1.70
CA PHE A 19 3.93 19.13 1.72
C PHE A 19 3.79 18.31 3.00
N ARG A 20 4.86 17.65 3.45
CA ARG A 20 4.89 16.89 4.70
C ARG A 20 4.57 17.79 5.90
N GLN A 21 5.17 18.97 5.99
CA GLN A 21 4.90 19.91 7.09
C GLN A 21 3.43 20.36 7.11
N GLN A 22 2.85 20.70 5.95
CA GLN A 22 1.44 21.10 5.88
C GLN A 22 0.51 19.95 6.20
N MET A 23 0.83 18.74 5.76
CA MET A 23 0.09 17.54 6.08
C MET A 23 0.10 17.25 7.59
N ASN A 24 1.25 17.37 8.25
CA ASN A 24 1.37 17.19 9.71
C ASN A 24 0.54 18.24 10.48
N ASN A 25 0.53 19.48 10.04
CA ASN A 25 -0.30 20.52 10.64
C ASN A 25 -1.80 20.21 10.48
N LEU A 26 -2.20 19.76 9.29
CA LEU A 26 -3.59 19.37 9.02
C LEU A 26 -3.99 18.14 9.85
N SER A 27 -3.12 17.15 9.96
CA SER A 27 -3.31 15.96 10.79
C SER A 27 -3.54 16.33 12.25
N ALA A 28 -2.66 17.15 12.82
CA ALA A 28 -2.79 17.62 14.19
C ALA A 28 -4.11 18.39 14.41
N ALA A 29 -4.50 19.26 13.49
CA ALA A 29 -5.76 20.00 13.58
C ALA A 29 -6.98 19.06 13.54
N ILE A 30 -6.99 18.05 12.67
CA ILE A 30 -8.07 17.07 12.55
C ILE A 30 -8.17 16.24 13.83
N GLN A 31 -7.04 15.74 14.37
CA GLN A 31 -7.02 14.98 15.61
C GLN A 31 -7.56 15.76 16.81
N LEU A 32 -7.25 17.05 16.90
CA LEU A 32 -7.75 17.92 17.97
C LEU A 32 -9.23 18.30 17.78
N LEU A 33 -9.68 18.49 16.54
CA LEU A 33 -11.05 18.92 16.26
C LEU A 33 -12.06 17.77 16.32
N THR A 34 -11.67 16.55 15.92
CA THR A 34 -12.57 15.40 15.85
C THR A 34 -13.33 15.15 17.17
N PRO A 35 -12.68 14.99 18.32
CA PRO A 35 -13.39 14.74 19.58
C PRO A 35 -14.26 15.93 19.98
N VAL A 36 -13.83 17.17 19.74
CA VAL A 36 -14.61 18.39 20.07
C VAL A 36 -15.88 18.49 19.22
N VAL A 37 -15.79 18.18 17.93
CA VAL A 37 -16.96 18.18 17.04
C VAL A 37 -17.95 17.08 17.45
N ARG A 38 -17.49 15.87 17.74
CA ARG A 38 -18.35 14.76 18.20
C ARG A 38 -19.03 15.07 19.51
N GLU A 39 -18.32 15.63 20.48
CA GLU A 39 -18.88 15.99 21.80
C GLU A 39 -19.93 17.11 21.70
N LYS A 40 -19.65 18.19 20.94
CA LYS A 40 -20.49 19.39 20.92
C LYS A 40 -21.55 19.39 19.85
N ALA A 41 -21.29 18.80 18.68
CA ALA A 41 -22.17 18.83 17.54
C ALA A 41 -22.93 17.52 17.28
N GLY A 42 -22.43 16.42 17.86
CA GLY A 42 -23.08 15.10 17.82
C GLY A 42 -22.75 14.25 16.57
N PRO A 43 -23.23 13.00 16.55
CA PRO A 43 -22.82 11.99 15.56
C PRO A 43 -23.31 12.28 14.11
N GLN A 44 -24.22 13.24 13.91
CA GLN A 44 -24.63 13.66 12.58
C GLN A 44 -23.48 14.23 11.73
N TYR A 45 -22.37 14.61 12.36
CA TYR A 45 -21.17 15.12 11.68
C TYR A 45 -20.13 14.03 11.37
N ASP A 46 -20.30 12.80 11.88
CA ASP A 46 -19.35 11.70 11.66
C ASP A 46 -19.09 11.40 10.17
N PRO A 47 -20.08 11.46 9.23
CA PRO A 47 -19.80 11.31 7.80
C PRO A 47 -18.84 12.37 7.23
N TYR A 48 -18.93 13.60 7.72
CA TYR A 48 -18.05 14.69 7.27
C TYR A 48 -16.64 14.52 7.85
N LEU A 49 -16.53 14.09 9.11
CA LEU A 49 -15.26 13.74 9.72
C LEU A 49 -14.61 12.55 9.00
N ALA A 50 -15.38 11.54 8.62
CA ALA A 50 -14.90 10.40 7.86
C ALA A 50 -14.33 10.80 6.48
N ILE A 51 -15.01 11.71 5.77
CA ILE A 51 -14.50 12.26 4.50
C ILE A 51 -13.21 13.04 4.72
N LEU A 52 -13.12 13.80 5.81
CA LEU A 52 -11.93 14.56 6.17
C LEU A 52 -10.75 13.64 6.49
N HIS A 53 -10.98 12.59 7.30
CA HIS A 53 -9.98 11.56 7.60
C HIS A 53 -9.54 10.84 6.32
N GLN A 54 -10.47 10.38 5.49
CA GLN A 54 -10.13 9.73 4.22
C GLN A 54 -9.25 10.63 3.34
N SER A 55 -9.55 11.91 3.27
CA SER A 55 -8.77 12.89 2.49
C SER A 55 -7.36 13.04 3.06
N LEU A 56 -7.22 13.08 4.39
CA LEU A 56 -5.93 13.09 5.07
C LEU A 56 -5.12 11.81 4.76
N TYR A 57 -5.73 10.62 4.88
CA TYR A 57 -5.06 9.35 4.55
C TYR A 57 -4.59 9.29 3.10
N ARG A 58 -5.37 9.82 2.15
CA ARG A 58 -4.97 9.94 0.74
C ARG A 58 -3.76 10.88 0.56
N LEU A 59 -3.73 11.99 1.29
CA LEU A 59 -2.59 12.92 1.27
C LEU A 59 -1.35 12.27 1.87
N ILE A 60 -1.45 11.58 3.01
CA ILE A 60 -0.36 10.82 3.63
C ILE A 60 0.23 9.82 2.63
N ARG A 61 -0.63 9.04 1.96
CA ARG A 61 -0.20 8.10 0.93
C ARG A 61 0.54 8.77 -0.22
N MET A 62 -0.02 9.87 -0.72
CA MET A 62 0.58 10.59 -1.85
C MET A 62 1.95 11.16 -1.51
N VAL A 63 2.07 11.84 -0.38
CA VAL A 63 3.33 12.42 0.09
C VAL A 63 4.34 11.31 0.37
N GLY A 64 3.96 10.25 1.09
CA GLY A 64 4.84 9.12 1.38
C GLY A 64 5.32 8.37 0.13
N ASN A 65 4.52 8.32 -0.94
CA ASN A 65 4.95 7.74 -2.21
C ASN A 65 5.95 8.67 -2.94
N LEU A 66 5.72 9.99 -2.90
CA LEU A 66 6.66 10.96 -3.47
C LEU A 66 8.00 10.91 -2.73
N GLU A 67 7.99 10.98 -1.41
CA GLU A 67 9.21 10.86 -0.58
C GLU A 67 10.00 9.60 -0.91
N TYR A 68 9.30 8.46 -0.99
CA TYR A 68 9.93 7.18 -1.27
C TYR A 68 10.61 7.14 -2.65
N LEU A 69 10.00 7.78 -3.66
CA LEU A 69 10.53 7.80 -5.02
C LEU A 69 11.63 8.84 -5.23
N GLU A 70 11.66 9.91 -4.44
CA GLU A 70 12.71 10.94 -4.48
C GLU A 70 14.02 10.46 -3.82
N LEU A 71 13.97 9.47 -2.91
CA LEU A 71 15.19 8.93 -2.30
C LEU A 71 16.08 8.27 -3.36
N PRO A 72 17.41 8.55 -3.38
CA PRO A 72 18.35 7.89 -4.27
C PRO A 72 18.37 6.37 -4.08
N GLU A 73 18.72 5.63 -5.14
CA GLU A 73 18.79 4.15 -5.13
C GLU A 73 19.85 3.69 -4.16
N GLY A 74 20.28 3.85 -3.27
CA GLY A 74 21.28 3.39 -2.30
C GLY A 74 21.05 3.97 -0.91
N GLU A 75 20.13 4.91 -0.78
CA GLU A 75 19.84 5.58 0.48
C GLU A 75 18.56 5.08 1.15
N LEU A 76 17.85 4.12 0.52
CA LEU A 76 16.68 3.50 1.13
C LEU A 76 17.14 2.57 2.26
N PRO A 77 16.86 2.90 3.51
CA PRO A 77 17.21 2.04 4.63
C PRO A 77 16.32 0.79 4.63
N LEU A 78 16.85 -0.34 4.17
CA LEU A 78 16.20 -1.63 4.36
C LEU A 78 16.44 -2.09 5.82
N ARG A 79 15.34 -2.29 6.53
CA ARG A 79 15.35 -2.88 7.88
C ARG A 79 15.15 -4.39 7.76
N GLU A 80 16.11 -5.04 7.12
CA GLU A 80 16.06 -6.49 6.90
C GLU A 80 16.07 -7.29 8.20
N GLY A 81 15.44 -8.43 8.18
CA GLY A 81 15.43 -9.42 9.25
C GLY A 81 14.67 -10.66 8.82
N THR A 82 14.73 -11.71 9.63
CA THR A 82 13.98 -12.93 9.39
C THR A 82 12.49 -12.68 9.63
N LEU A 83 11.67 -12.98 8.62
CA LEU A 83 10.21 -12.86 8.67
C LEU A 83 9.54 -14.13 8.15
N ASP A 84 8.33 -14.40 8.61
CA ASP A 84 7.43 -15.38 8.01
C ASP A 84 6.54 -14.70 6.96
N LEU A 85 6.86 -14.93 5.70
CA LEU A 85 6.12 -14.33 4.58
C LEU A 85 4.69 -14.85 4.48
N ALA A 86 4.43 -16.12 4.86
CA ALA A 86 3.08 -16.67 4.91
C ALA A 86 2.25 -16.00 6.03
N GLY A 87 2.85 -15.82 7.21
CA GLY A 87 2.23 -15.07 8.31
C GLY A 87 1.88 -13.64 7.92
N LEU A 88 2.80 -12.92 7.26
CA LEU A 88 2.57 -11.56 6.76
C LEU A 88 1.40 -11.50 5.77
N CYS A 89 1.33 -12.43 4.82
CA CYS A 89 0.24 -12.47 3.83
C CYS A 89 -1.11 -12.81 4.47
N ARG A 90 -1.13 -13.72 5.45
CA ARG A 90 -2.34 -14.08 6.19
C ARG A 90 -2.88 -12.89 6.98
N GLU A 91 -2.02 -12.21 7.72
CA GLU A 91 -2.37 -11.00 8.45
C GLU A 91 -2.94 -9.91 7.53
N LEU A 92 -2.30 -9.71 6.36
CA LEU A 92 -2.84 -8.80 5.33
C LEU A 92 -4.22 -9.22 4.86
N GLY A 93 -4.43 -10.51 4.59
CA GLY A 93 -5.74 -11.04 4.17
C GLY A 93 -6.83 -10.76 5.21
N GLU A 94 -6.52 -11.00 6.48
CA GLU A 94 -7.44 -10.75 7.61
C GLU A 94 -7.78 -9.26 7.77
N GLN A 95 -6.83 -8.37 7.54
CA GLN A 95 -7.05 -6.92 7.64
C GLN A 95 -7.76 -6.33 6.42
N VAL A 96 -7.43 -6.78 5.22
CA VAL A 96 -7.96 -6.24 3.97
C VAL A 96 -9.39 -6.71 3.71
N SER A 97 -9.72 -7.97 4.01
CA SER A 97 -11.01 -8.57 3.69
C SER A 97 -12.22 -7.79 4.26
N PRO A 98 -12.26 -7.42 5.54
CA PRO A 98 -13.39 -6.63 6.07
C PRO A 98 -13.46 -5.22 5.48
N LEU A 99 -12.31 -4.59 5.18
CA LEU A 99 -12.26 -3.24 4.60
C LEU A 99 -12.79 -3.22 3.17
N THR A 100 -12.39 -4.18 2.34
CA THR A 100 -12.87 -4.27 0.95
C THR A 100 -14.32 -4.67 0.86
N ALA A 101 -14.85 -5.42 1.83
CA ALA A 101 -16.28 -5.72 1.95
C ALA A 101 -17.13 -4.45 2.10
N LEU A 102 -16.61 -3.39 2.75
CA LEU A 102 -17.29 -2.08 2.81
C LEU A 102 -17.40 -1.42 1.42
N ALA A 103 -16.51 -1.74 0.49
CA ALA A 103 -16.55 -1.30 -0.90
C ALA A 103 -17.37 -2.25 -1.82
N GLY A 104 -18.02 -3.28 -1.24
CA GLY A 104 -18.76 -4.29 -2.01
C GLY A 104 -17.85 -5.26 -2.77
N ILE A 105 -16.59 -5.42 -2.37
CA ILE A 105 -15.60 -6.26 -3.04
C ILE A 105 -15.24 -7.43 -2.14
N ARG A 106 -15.25 -8.64 -2.71
CA ARG A 106 -14.82 -9.85 -2.03
C ARG A 106 -13.31 -10.02 -2.19
N PHE A 107 -12.59 -10.03 -1.06
CA PHE A 107 -11.15 -10.31 -1.04
C PHE A 107 -10.89 -11.67 -0.43
N SER A 108 -10.01 -12.47 -1.06
CA SER A 108 -9.59 -13.78 -0.57
C SER A 108 -8.08 -13.88 -0.45
N TYR A 109 -7.63 -14.65 0.53
CA TYR A 109 -6.23 -15.04 0.66
C TYR A 109 -6.11 -16.56 0.56
N GLU A 110 -5.15 -17.02 -0.25
CA GLU A 110 -4.85 -18.44 -0.44
C GLU A 110 -3.35 -18.68 -0.24
N GLU A 111 -3.02 -19.71 0.53
CA GLU A 111 -1.63 -20.13 0.72
C GLU A 111 -1.45 -21.62 0.43
N GLU A 112 -0.36 -21.96 -0.23
CA GLU A 112 0.05 -23.36 -0.43
C GLU A 112 0.94 -23.86 0.71
N ILE A 113 1.44 -22.96 1.56
CA ILE A 113 2.44 -23.23 2.60
C ILE A 113 2.09 -22.44 3.85
N GLY A 114 1.91 -23.12 4.98
CA GLY A 114 1.50 -22.48 6.25
C GLY A 114 2.56 -21.58 6.90
N SER A 115 3.84 -21.73 6.56
CA SER A 115 4.95 -20.86 7.01
C SER A 115 6.05 -20.82 5.95
N LEU A 116 6.56 -19.64 5.65
CA LEU A 116 7.63 -19.43 4.67
C LEU A 116 8.62 -18.41 5.20
N LEU A 117 9.65 -18.90 5.88
CA LEU A 117 10.68 -18.04 6.43
C LEU A 117 11.63 -17.54 5.34
N THR A 118 11.91 -16.24 5.37
CA THR A 118 12.88 -15.58 4.50
C THR A 118 13.49 -14.37 5.20
N HIS A 119 14.61 -13.89 4.66
CA HIS A 119 15.24 -12.64 5.11
C HIS A 119 14.79 -11.47 4.21
N GLY A 120 14.31 -10.39 4.79
CA GLY A 120 13.84 -9.20 4.07
C GLY A 120 13.25 -8.14 4.99
N ASP A 121 12.77 -7.05 4.41
CA ASP A 121 12.08 -5.97 5.13
C ASP A 121 10.56 -6.19 5.08
N GLY A 122 9.99 -6.68 6.18
CA GLY A 122 8.55 -6.99 6.26
C GLY A 122 7.64 -5.78 6.05
N ALA A 123 8.03 -4.59 6.52
CA ALA A 123 7.25 -3.36 6.33
C ALA A 123 7.22 -2.94 4.86
N GLN A 124 8.35 -3.01 4.17
CA GLN A 124 8.43 -2.73 2.74
C GLN A 124 7.64 -3.76 1.91
N LEU A 125 7.77 -5.05 2.22
CA LEU A 125 7.02 -6.10 1.54
C LEU A 125 5.51 -5.95 1.76
N ARG A 126 5.08 -5.60 2.98
CA ARG A 126 3.70 -5.24 3.28
C ARG A 126 3.21 -4.09 2.40
N ARG A 127 3.99 -3.01 2.31
CA ARG A 127 3.68 -1.85 1.47
C ARG A 127 3.57 -2.22 -0.01
N LEU A 128 4.48 -3.04 -0.52
CA LEU A 128 4.41 -3.58 -1.88
C LEU A 128 3.09 -4.27 -2.13
N LEU A 129 2.72 -5.22 -1.26
CA LEU A 129 1.49 -6.00 -1.41
C LEU A 129 0.24 -5.12 -1.33
N LEU A 130 0.17 -4.20 -0.38
CA LEU A 130 -0.96 -3.26 -0.25
C LEU A 130 -1.12 -2.37 -1.48
N ASN A 131 -0.03 -1.93 -2.11
CA ASN A 131 -0.09 -1.17 -3.37
C ASN A 131 -0.66 -2.01 -4.52
N LEU A 132 -0.29 -3.28 -4.63
CA LEU A 132 -0.84 -4.19 -5.63
C LEU A 132 -2.30 -4.53 -5.33
N ILE A 133 -2.65 -4.77 -4.07
CA ILE A 133 -4.03 -5.04 -3.62
C ILE A 133 -4.92 -3.82 -3.91
N ALA A 134 -4.47 -2.60 -3.61
CA ALA A 134 -5.22 -1.39 -3.94
C ALA A 134 -5.53 -1.27 -5.45
N ASN A 135 -4.59 -1.66 -6.30
CA ASN A 135 -4.80 -1.68 -7.75
C ASN A 135 -5.81 -2.76 -8.16
N ALA A 136 -5.71 -3.97 -7.60
CA ALA A 136 -6.63 -5.07 -7.88
C ALA A 136 -8.06 -4.76 -7.40
N VAL A 137 -8.21 -4.21 -6.19
CA VAL A 137 -9.50 -3.76 -5.63
C VAL A 137 -10.15 -2.68 -6.52
N ARG A 138 -9.35 -1.70 -6.98
CA ARG A 138 -9.84 -0.68 -7.92
C ARG A 138 -10.29 -1.28 -9.24
N ALA A 139 -9.54 -2.23 -9.79
CA ALA A 139 -9.85 -2.89 -11.05
C ALA A 139 -11.09 -3.80 -10.94
N ALA A 140 -11.24 -4.52 -9.83
CA ALA A 140 -12.40 -5.35 -9.57
C ALA A 140 -13.70 -4.56 -9.58
N GLY A 141 -13.73 -3.40 -8.92
CA GLY A 141 -14.93 -2.56 -8.79
C GLY A 141 -16.00 -3.19 -7.89
N GLU A 142 -17.08 -2.45 -7.65
CA GLU A 142 -18.20 -2.89 -6.83
C GLU A 142 -18.81 -4.21 -7.36
N GLY A 143 -19.07 -5.16 -6.47
CA GLY A 143 -19.52 -6.52 -6.80
C GLY A 143 -18.42 -7.45 -7.34
N GLY A 144 -17.18 -6.94 -7.48
CA GLY A 144 -16.05 -7.71 -7.98
C GLY A 144 -15.33 -8.53 -6.93
N GLU A 145 -14.29 -9.22 -7.39
CA GLU A 145 -13.45 -10.09 -6.58
C GLU A 145 -11.98 -9.78 -6.82
N SER A 146 -11.21 -9.86 -5.74
CA SER A 146 -9.76 -9.79 -5.79
C SER A 146 -9.14 -10.72 -4.75
N GLY A 147 -7.86 -11.00 -4.85
CA GLY A 147 -7.22 -11.87 -3.88
C GLY A 147 -5.70 -11.85 -3.95
N LEU A 148 -5.12 -12.45 -2.91
CA LEU A 148 -3.69 -12.66 -2.76
C LEU A 148 -3.44 -14.16 -2.62
N ARG A 149 -2.48 -14.68 -3.38
CA ARG A 149 -2.01 -16.06 -3.27
C ARG A 149 -0.51 -16.11 -3.04
N LEU A 150 -0.09 -16.95 -2.10
CA LEU A 150 1.31 -17.25 -1.86
C LEU A 150 1.63 -18.68 -2.25
N ALA A 151 2.68 -18.86 -3.04
CA ALA A 151 3.22 -20.15 -3.43
C ALA A 151 4.75 -20.15 -3.34
N ARG A 152 5.34 -21.33 -3.18
CA ARG A 152 6.78 -21.51 -3.34
C ARG A 152 7.07 -22.23 -4.65
N ARG A 153 8.02 -21.70 -5.42
CA ARG A 153 8.48 -22.31 -6.67
C ARG A 153 10.01 -22.34 -6.65
N GLY A 154 10.56 -23.52 -6.39
CA GLY A 154 12.00 -23.70 -6.20
C GLY A 154 12.52 -22.86 -5.03
N GLY A 155 13.55 -22.05 -5.27
CA GLY A 155 14.15 -21.10 -4.31
C GLY A 155 13.48 -19.73 -4.27
N ARG A 156 12.23 -19.60 -4.74
CA ARG A 156 11.53 -18.30 -4.81
C ARG A 156 10.15 -18.36 -4.15
N ALA A 157 9.79 -17.25 -3.50
CA ALA A 157 8.40 -16.97 -3.14
C ALA A 157 7.71 -16.32 -4.34
N VAL A 158 6.53 -16.82 -4.68
CA VAL A 158 5.68 -16.26 -5.74
C VAL A 158 4.39 -15.78 -5.09
N LEU A 159 4.21 -14.46 -5.10
CA LEU A 159 3.01 -13.79 -4.58
C LEU A 159 2.19 -13.30 -5.79
N THR A 160 0.94 -13.72 -5.86
CA THR A 160 0.04 -13.34 -6.94
C THR A 160 -1.11 -12.52 -6.37
N VAL A 161 -1.21 -11.26 -6.77
CA VAL A 161 -2.37 -10.41 -6.49
C VAL A 161 -3.21 -10.36 -7.76
N TRP A 162 -4.48 -10.71 -7.66
CA TRP A 162 -5.38 -10.83 -8.82
C TRP A 162 -6.70 -10.08 -8.62
N ASP A 163 -7.35 -9.76 -9.71
CA ASP A 163 -8.72 -9.23 -9.80
C ASP A 163 -9.53 -9.92 -10.89
N ASN A 164 -10.85 -9.74 -10.87
CA ASN A 164 -11.78 -10.17 -11.91
C ASN A 164 -12.38 -8.98 -12.67
N GLY A 165 -11.72 -7.85 -12.66
CA GLY A 165 -12.12 -6.64 -13.37
C GLY A 165 -12.05 -6.76 -14.89
N PRO A 166 -12.08 -5.64 -15.63
CA PRO A 166 -12.03 -5.66 -17.10
C PRO A 166 -10.66 -6.10 -17.67
N GLY A 167 -9.63 -6.23 -16.82
CA GLY A 167 -8.26 -6.53 -17.24
C GLY A 167 -7.49 -5.30 -17.70
N PHE A 168 -6.24 -5.52 -18.13
CA PHE A 168 -5.43 -4.47 -18.78
C PHE A 168 -5.84 -4.35 -20.24
N LEU A 169 -6.09 -3.13 -20.70
CA LEU A 169 -6.09 -2.86 -22.12
C LEU A 169 -4.62 -2.80 -22.58
N PRO A 170 -4.21 -3.57 -23.58
CA PRO A 170 -2.81 -3.63 -24.06
C PRO A 170 -2.22 -2.28 -24.47
N GLU A 171 -3.06 -1.30 -24.73
CA GLU A 171 -2.72 0.03 -25.25
C GLU A 171 -2.84 1.15 -24.20
N THR A 172 -3.04 0.80 -22.91
CA THR A 172 -3.12 1.84 -21.87
C THR A 172 -1.73 2.42 -21.64
N ASP A 173 -1.46 3.58 -22.24
CA ASP A 173 -0.25 4.37 -22.04
C ASP A 173 -0.06 4.64 -20.54
N GLU A 174 1.19 4.63 -20.06
CA GLU A 174 1.51 5.01 -18.67
C GLU A 174 0.89 6.37 -18.29
N ARG A 175 0.69 7.25 -19.24
CA ARG A 175 0.02 8.54 -19.08
C ARG A 175 -1.47 8.43 -18.74
N GLU A 176 -2.19 7.46 -19.31
CA GLU A 176 -3.60 7.20 -18.97
C GLU A 176 -3.75 6.59 -17.58
N LEU A 177 -2.80 5.74 -17.16
CA LEU A 177 -2.74 5.22 -15.79
C LEU A 177 -2.52 6.35 -14.76
N LEU A 178 -1.76 7.39 -15.14
CA LEU A 178 -1.53 8.58 -14.33
C LEU A 178 -2.75 9.51 -14.25
N GLN A 179 -3.65 9.49 -15.25
CA GLN A 179 -4.83 10.36 -15.32
C GLN A 179 -6.08 9.80 -14.64
N ARG A 180 -6.06 8.54 -14.19
CA ARG A 180 -7.21 7.95 -13.49
C ARG A 180 -7.43 8.64 -12.15
N PRO A 181 -8.66 9.09 -11.84
CA PRO A 181 -8.96 9.75 -10.57
C PRO A 181 -8.51 8.90 -9.37
N GLY A 182 -7.72 9.51 -8.48
CA GLY A 182 -7.22 8.85 -7.27
C GLY A 182 -5.96 7.98 -7.40
N SER A 183 -5.29 7.99 -8.59
CA SER A 183 -4.03 7.28 -8.77
C SER A 183 -3.06 8.12 -9.62
N LEU A 184 -1.98 8.59 -9.01
CA LEU A 184 -0.83 9.17 -9.74
C LEU A 184 0.10 8.09 -10.33
N GLY A 185 -0.29 6.81 -10.33
CA GLY A 185 0.56 5.70 -10.77
C GLY A 185 1.78 5.44 -9.87
N LEU A 186 1.95 6.24 -8.82
CA LEU A 186 3.13 6.17 -7.94
C LEU A 186 3.23 4.84 -7.18
N GLY A 187 2.09 4.29 -6.74
CA GLY A 187 2.06 3.04 -5.98
C GLY A 187 2.70 1.87 -6.70
N LEU A 188 2.52 1.78 -8.03
CA LEU A 188 3.15 0.73 -8.81
C LEU A 188 4.66 0.92 -8.94
N LYS A 189 5.12 2.16 -9.09
CA LYS A 189 6.55 2.49 -9.09
C LYS A 189 7.19 2.14 -7.74
N VAL A 190 6.53 2.48 -6.63
CA VAL A 190 6.95 2.08 -5.28
C VAL A 190 7.04 0.56 -5.16
N ALA A 191 6.00 -0.17 -5.57
CA ALA A 191 5.98 -1.63 -5.51
C ALA A 191 7.13 -2.27 -6.32
N ARG A 192 7.37 -1.81 -7.55
CA ARG A 192 8.48 -2.28 -8.39
C ARG A 192 9.84 -2.02 -7.73
N ARG A 193 10.03 -0.84 -7.14
CA ARG A 193 11.26 -0.48 -6.44
C ARG A 193 11.50 -1.37 -5.23
N ILE A 194 10.48 -1.62 -4.42
CA ILE A 194 10.56 -2.54 -3.28
C ILE A 194 10.92 -3.95 -3.74
N ALA A 195 10.29 -4.47 -4.79
CA ALA A 195 10.60 -5.79 -5.33
C ALA A 195 12.07 -5.87 -5.78
N ALA A 196 12.56 -4.87 -6.50
CA ALA A 196 13.95 -4.79 -6.96
C ALA A 196 14.95 -4.76 -5.80
N LEU A 197 14.67 -3.99 -4.74
CA LEU A 197 15.51 -3.94 -3.53
C LEU A 197 15.62 -5.30 -2.83
N HIS A 198 14.60 -6.15 -2.94
CA HIS A 198 14.60 -7.53 -2.43
C HIS A 198 15.15 -8.56 -3.44
N GLY A 199 15.75 -8.11 -4.57
CA GLY A 199 16.23 -8.99 -5.63
C GLY A 199 15.15 -9.70 -6.42
N GLY A 200 13.94 -9.16 -6.39
CA GLY A 200 12.76 -9.69 -7.05
C GLY A 200 12.30 -8.88 -8.26
N SER A 201 11.16 -9.26 -8.79
CA SER A 201 10.51 -8.60 -9.92
C SER A 201 8.99 -8.71 -9.85
N ILE A 202 8.30 -7.83 -10.60
CA ILE A 202 6.85 -7.87 -10.75
C ILE A 202 6.52 -7.99 -12.24
N VAL A 203 5.67 -8.96 -12.58
CA VAL A 203 5.13 -9.17 -13.92
C VAL A 203 3.61 -9.00 -13.87
N PHE A 204 3.04 -8.35 -14.86
CA PHE A 204 1.60 -8.19 -15.01
C PHE A 204 1.10 -9.04 -16.17
N GLU A 205 0.03 -9.78 -15.93
CA GLU A 205 -0.59 -10.65 -16.91
C GLU A 205 -2.11 -10.48 -16.91
N GLN A 206 -2.71 -10.63 -18.06
CA GLN A 206 -4.15 -10.76 -18.18
C GLN A 206 -4.54 -12.21 -17.83
N ARG A 207 -5.64 -12.38 -17.08
CA ARG A 207 -6.19 -13.70 -16.78
C ARG A 207 -6.99 -14.22 -17.98
N GLU A 208 -6.96 -15.53 -18.19
CA GLU A 208 -7.65 -16.17 -19.31
C GLU A 208 -9.16 -15.93 -19.29
N GLU A 209 -9.78 -16.01 -18.12
CA GLU A 209 -11.23 -15.83 -17.99
C GLU A 209 -11.62 -14.34 -18.00
N ARG A 210 -11.13 -13.59 -17.03
CA ARG A 210 -11.38 -12.16 -16.86
C ARG A 210 -10.46 -11.57 -15.80
N GLY A 211 -10.06 -10.31 -15.98
CA GLY A 211 -9.26 -9.57 -15.00
C GLY A 211 -7.76 -9.64 -15.25
N SER A 212 -7.00 -9.24 -14.27
CA SER A 212 -5.55 -9.18 -14.31
C SER A 212 -4.92 -9.84 -13.09
N ARG A 213 -3.61 -10.06 -13.17
CA ARG A 213 -2.81 -10.50 -12.05
C ARG A 213 -1.44 -9.85 -12.07
N ALA A 214 -0.98 -9.44 -10.89
CA ALA A 214 0.39 -9.04 -10.64
C ALA A 214 1.12 -10.19 -9.96
N ILE A 215 2.21 -10.66 -10.54
CA ILE A 215 3.02 -11.76 -10.03
C ILE A 215 4.33 -11.19 -9.52
N VAL A 216 4.54 -11.25 -8.22
CA VAL A 216 5.78 -10.86 -7.54
C VAL A 216 6.60 -12.11 -7.31
N SER A 217 7.84 -12.12 -7.77
CA SER A 217 8.79 -13.21 -7.57
C SER A 217 9.96 -12.72 -6.73
N LEU A 218 10.12 -13.24 -5.52
CA LEU A 218 11.18 -12.87 -4.59
C LEU A 218 12.12 -14.07 -4.34
N PRO A 219 13.45 -13.90 -4.36
CA PRO A 219 14.35 -14.96 -3.94
C PRO A 219 14.15 -15.25 -2.45
N LEU A 220 14.07 -16.52 -2.09
CA LEU A 220 14.09 -16.94 -0.70
C LEU A 220 15.51 -16.88 -0.17
N ARG A 221 15.72 -16.10 0.87
CA ARG A 221 16.99 -16.00 1.60
C ARG A 221 16.81 -16.73 2.92
N PRO A 222 17.51 -17.85 3.15
CA PRO A 222 17.38 -18.57 4.41
C PRO A 222 17.77 -17.68 5.59
N PRO A 223 17.08 -17.81 6.74
CA PRO A 223 17.44 -17.08 7.95
C PRO A 223 18.85 -17.45 8.42
N GLU A 224 19.54 -16.51 9.01
CA GLU A 224 20.83 -16.78 9.64
C GLU A 224 20.62 -17.60 10.93
N PRO A 225 21.54 -18.54 11.26
CA PRO A 225 21.44 -19.32 12.49
C PRO A 225 21.45 -18.43 13.73
N GLY A 226 20.39 -18.52 14.54
CA GLY A 226 20.24 -17.75 15.79
C GLY A 226 19.58 -16.39 15.63
N GLU A 227 19.13 -16.02 14.44
CA GLU A 227 18.37 -14.80 14.23
C GLU A 227 16.93 -14.96 14.77
N LEU A 228 16.49 -13.98 15.58
CA LEU A 228 15.12 -13.95 16.08
C LEU A 228 14.15 -13.60 14.95
N LEU A 229 13.03 -14.32 14.89
CA LEU A 229 11.90 -13.94 14.03
C LEU A 229 11.46 -12.52 14.36
N LYS A 230 11.63 -11.62 13.42
CA LYS A 230 10.98 -10.32 13.48
C LYS A 230 9.54 -10.53 13.01
N THR A 231 8.63 -10.79 13.94
CA THR A 231 7.21 -10.61 13.65
C THR A 231 7.04 -9.11 13.34
N PRO A 232 6.55 -8.71 12.16
CA PRO A 232 6.21 -7.32 11.94
C PRO A 232 5.25 -6.92 13.06
N ARG A 233 5.67 -6.02 13.94
CA ARG A 233 4.74 -5.47 14.93
C ARG A 233 3.63 -4.80 14.15
N MET A 234 2.39 -5.14 14.48
CA MET A 234 1.21 -4.49 13.91
C MET A 234 1.43 -2.97 13.86
N GLY A 235 1.38 -2.44 12.67
CA GLY A 235 1.77 -1.16 12.19
C GLY A 235 1.35 0.06 13.00
N PHE A 236 2.24 0.53 13.86
CA PHE A 236 2.12 1.86 14.45
C PHE A 236 3.41 2.69 14.37
N ASP A 237 4.47 2.21 13.74
CA ASP A 237 5.81 2.79 13.98
C ASP A 237 6.42 3.61 12.82
N GLY A 238 5.71 3.82 11.72
CA GLY A 238 6.22 4.62 10.58
C GLY A 238 5.35 5.82 10.21
N SER A 239 4.08 5.77 10.55
CA SER A 239 3.05 6.69 10.05
C SER A 239 2.44 7.60 11.14
N GLY A 240 3.11 7.77 12.28
CA GLY A 240 2.65 8.70 13.32
C GLY A 240 1.30 8.32 13.96
N GLY A 241 1.01 7.03 14.09
CA GLY A 241 -0.23 6.52 14.69
C GLY A 241 -1.33 6.17 13.68
N PHE A 242 -1.08 6.33 12.37
CA PHE A 242 -2.02 5.96 11.31
C PHE A 242 -1.86 4.50 10.86
N SER A 243 -2.96 3.85 10.50
CA SER A 243 -2.96 2.49 9.96
C SER A 243 -2.37 2.45 8.55
N ASP A 244 -1.26 1.72 8.35
CA ASP A 244 -0.64 1.53 7.03
C ASP A 244 -1.62 0.93 6.02
N THR A 245 -2.49 0.00 6.47
CA THR A 245 -3.51 -0.62 5.61
C THR A 245 -4.52 0.42 5.13
N LEU A 246 -5.01 1.28 6.01
CA LEU A 246 -5.93 2.37 5.64
C LEU A 246 -5.25 3.41 4.76
N ILE A 247 -3.97 3.74 5.01
CA ILE A 247 -3.20 4.66 4.15
C ILE A 247 -3.16 4.12 2.73
N GLU A 248 -2.69 2.89 2.54
CA GLU A 248 -2.51 2.35 1.20
C GLU A 248 -3.82 2.06 0.48
N LEU A 249 -4.89 1.73 1.21
CA LEU A 249 -6.22 1.49 0.64
C LEU A 249 -7.11 2.75 0.58
N ALA A 250 -6.69 3.91 1.09
CA ALA A 250 -7.52 5.13 1.16
C ALA A 250 -8.12 5.58 -0.17
N GLY A 251 -7.46 5.26 -1.29
CA GLY A 251 -7.93 5.61 -2.64
C GLY A 251 -8.99 4.68 -3.21
N VAL A 252 -9.29 3.56 -2.55
CA VAL A 252 -10.21 2.51 -3.05
C VAL A 252 -11.31 2.16 -2.07
N LEU A 253 -11.17 2.52 -0.79
CA LEU A 253 -12.20 2.33 0.23
C LEU A 253 -13.24 3.45 0.21
N PRO A 254 -14.49 3.17 0.61
CA PRO A 254 -15.51 4.20 0.83
C PRO A 254 -15.19 5.01 2.10
N TYR A 255 -15.73 6.24 2.21
CA TYR A 255 -15.51 7.09 3.38
C TYR A 255 -15.94 6.42 4.71
N ARG A 256 -16.85 5.46 4.66
CA ARG A 256 -17.31 4.69 5.83
C ARG A 256 -16.21 3.88 6.52
N ALA A 257 -15.12 3.59 5.83
CA ALA A 257 -13.94 2.95 6.41
C ALA A 257 -13.08 3.91 7.26
N PHE A 258 -13.45 5.18 7.35
CA PHE A 258 -12.69 6.24 8.01
C PHE A 258 -13.53 6.99 9.06
N PHE A 259 -14.53 6.34 9.64
CA PHE A 259 -15.24 6.93 10.78
C PHE A 259 -14.26 7.16 11.94
N PRO A 260 -14.47 8.19 12.78
CA PRO A 260 -13.56 8.49 13.88
C PRO A 260 -13.25 7.32 14.80
N GLU A 261 -14.22 6.45 15.04
CA GLU A 261 -14.08 5.23 15.86
C GLU A 261 -13.22 4.13 15.23
N ASP A 262 -13.00 4.19 13.91
CA ASP A 262 -12.20 3.20 13.16
C ASP A 262 -10.76 3.66 12.92
N VAL A 263 -10.47 4.95 13.15
CA VAL A 263 -9.17 5.56 12.83
C VAL A 263 -8.43 6.12 14.05
N GLU A 264 -9.07 6.13 15.23
CA GLU A 264 -8.48 6.42 16.54
C GLU A 264 -7.89 5.12 17.16
#